data_c454d946ac1226b42bb07426a3d44c68
#
_entry.id   c454d946ac1226b42bb07426a3d44c68
#
_cell.length_a   1.000
_cell.length_b   1.000
_cell.length_c   1.000
_cell.angle_alpha   90.00
_cell.angle_beta   90.00
_cell.angle_gamma   90.00
#
_symmetry.space_group_name_H-M   'P 1'
#
loop_
_entity.id
_entity.type
_entity.pdbx_description
1 polymer ?
#
loop_
_entity_poly.entity_id
_entity_poly.type
_entity_poly.pdbx_seq_one_letter_code
_entity_poly.pdbx_strand_id
1 'polypeptide(L)'
;MGKEIITNDKDINDLFLKVVDLVTQARERVATAINIAEVFTKFHIGQYIVEYEQKGETRAEYGKAVLKELSKRLTDRLGDGWSYSTLKNIRQFYIVFSKGLTSGCPKSSQKANQWLADYPKAEEHISEPTFALSWSHYLILMRVENPDARSFYEIECTQQQWSKRQLSRQVGSCLYERLALSRNKDEVMRLAKEGQSIEKPSDIIKNPITLEFLGLKPDAVYSESKLENAIINKMQQFLLELGKGFLFEARQKRFTFDEQHFFVDLVFYNRLLQCYVLIDLKIDKLTHQDLGQMQMYVNYYDRYVKQDFEKPTIGILLCKEKNDALVELTLPKDANIYASAYQLYLPNKALLQAKVKEWIEEFEENEELKRLEEHE
;
A
#
# COMPACT_ATOMS: atom_id res chain seq x y z
N MET A 1 -19.88 50.82 34.80
CA MET A 1 -19.34 50.76 33.41
C MET A 1 -18.78 49.38 33.19
N GLY A 2 -19.56 48.47 32.61
CA GLY A 2 -19.10 47.13 32.20
C GLY A 2 -18.28 47.24 30.95
N LYS A 3 -17.05 46.75 30.97
CA LYS A 3 -16.24 46.55 29.76
C LYS A 3 -16.86 45.38 29.00
N GLU A 4 -17.52 45.68 27.87
CA GLU A 4 -17.81 44.66 26.86
C GLU A 4 -16.47 44.11 26.36
N ILE A 5 -16.25 42.82 26.66
CA ILE A 5 -15.11 42.09 26.08
C ILE A 5 -15.55 41.77 24.64
N ILE A 6 -15.10 42.61 23.71
CA ILE A 6 -15.23 42.33 22.28
C ILE A 6 -14.31 41.15 21.98
N THR A 7 -14.80 39.95 22.08
CA THR A 7 -14.10 38.74 21.60
C THR A 7 -14.05 38.79 20.09
N ASN A 8 -12.84 38.85 19.55
CA ASN A 8 -12.64 38.82 18.10
C ASN A 8 -13.07 37.41 17.57
N ASP A 9 -14.05 37.37 16.72
CA ASP A 9 -14.59 36.13 16.13
C ASP A 9 -13.47 35.24 15.54
N LYS A 10 -12.41 35.82 15.03
CA LYS A 10 -11.26 35.11 14.47
C LYS A 10 -10.49 34.36 15.57
N ASP A 11 -10.27 34.98 16.74
CA ASP A 11 -9.54 34.38 17.85
C ASP A 11 -10.33 33.24 18.50
N ILE A 12 -11.66 33.35 18.55
CA ILE A 12 -12.56 32.29 19.02
C ILE A 12 -12.56 31.11 18.04
N ASN A 13 -12.57 31.40 16.74
CA ASN A 13 -12.54 30.34 15.72
C ASN A 13 -11.20 29.58 15.74
N ASP A 14 -10.09 30.28 15.90
CA ASP A 14 -8.76 29.67 16.06
C ASP A 14 -8.68 28.78 17.33
N LEU A 15 -9.23 29.26 18.44
CA LEU A 15 -9.32 28.47 19.66
C LEU A 15 -10.19 27.22 19.47
N PHE A 16 -11.35 27.38 18.83
CA PHE A 16 -12.26 26.28 18.50
C PHE A 16 -11.57 25.20 17.66
N LEU A 17 -10.86 25.58 16.60
CA LEU A 17 -10.12 24.64 15.74
C LEU A 17 -9.04 23.89 16.52
N LYS A 18 -8.28 24.57 17.39
CA LYS A 18 -7.26 23.95 18.25
C LYS A 18 -7.88 22.94 19.23
N VAL A 19 -9.02 23.26 19.82
CA VAL A 19 -9.73 22.37 20.75
C VAL A 19 -10.27 21.15 19.99
N VAL A 20 -10.89 21.34 18.82
CA VAL A 20 -11.38 20.25 17.98
C VAL A 20 -10.24 19.32 17.58
N ASP A 21 -9.11 19.86 17.13
CA ASP A 21 -7.93 19.08 16.75
C ASP A 21 -7.40 18.26 17.95
N LEU A 22 -7.22 18.89 19.11
CA LEU A 22 -6.77 18.22 20.33
C LEU A 22 -7.70 17.07 20.74
N VAL A 23 -9.01 17.30 20.73
CA VAL A 23 -10.00 16.26 21.08
C VAL A 23 -10.00 15.13 20.06
N THR A 24 -9.88 15.45 18.77
CA THR A 24 -9.82 14.45 17.69
C THR A 24 -8.57 13.59 17.83
N GLN A 25 -7.39 14.20 18.02
CA GLN A 25 -6.15 13.48 18.25
C GLN A 25 -6.20 12.58 19.50
N ALA A 26 -6.79 13.08 20.59
CA ALA A 26 -6.96 12.28 21.80
C ALA A 26 -7.83 11.04 21.57
N ARG A 27 -8.96 11.18 20.84
CA ARG A 27 -9.85 10.07 20.49
C ARG A 27 -9.16 9.05 19.60
N GLU A 28 -8.39 9.48 18.61
CA GLU A 28 -7.62 8.61 17.72
C GLU A 28 -6.56 7.81 18.50
N ARG A 29 -5.85 8.46 19.43
CA ARG A 29 -4.86 7.79 20.29
C ARG A 29 -5.50 6.70 21.15
N VAL A 30 -6.65 7.00 21.77
CA VAL A 30 -7.38 6.00 22.59
C VAL A 30 -7.86 4.84 21.71
N ALA A 31 -8.45 5.11 20.55
CA ALA A 31 -8.89 4.06 19.63
C ALA A 31 -7.73 3.17 19.16
N THR A 32 -6.58 3.77 18.87
CA THR A 32 -5.37 3.04 18.49
C THR A 32 -4.87 2.16 19.65
N ALA A 33 -4.82 2.70 20.86
CA ALA A 33 -4.41 1.95 22.05
C ALA A 33 -5.32 0.75 22.32
N ILE A 34 -6.63 0.90 22.19
CA ILE A 34 -7.60 -0.19 22.34
C ILE A 34 -7.37 -1.27 21.27
N ASN A 35 -7.18 -0.87 20.02
CA ASN A 35 -6.91 -1.82 18.94
C ASN A 35 -5.63 -2.63 19.16
N ILE A 36 -4.55 -1.96 19.60
CA ILE A 36 -3.28 -2.62 19.91
C ILE A 36 -3.47 -3.63 21.07
N ALA A 37 -4.13 -3.21 22.15
CA ALA A 37 -4.39 -4.09 23.30
C ALA A 37 -5.24 -5.32 22.89
N GLU A 38 -6.24 -5.13 22.05
CA GLU A 38 -7.07 -6.22 21.52
C GLU A 38 -6.24 -7.23 20.73
N VAL A 39 -5.39 -6.75 19.82
CA VAL A 39 -4.55 -7.61 18.97
C VAL A 39 -3.51 -8.35 19.81
N PHE A 40 -2.85 -7.65 20.73
CA PHE A 40 -1.90 -8.23 21.66
C PHE A 40 -2.52 -9.33 22.53
N THR A 41 -3.68 -9.06 23.10
CA THR A 41 -4.45 -10.06 23.87
C THR A 41 -4.76 -11.30 23.02
N LYS A 42 -5.21 -11.10 21.77
CA LYS A 42 -5.48 -12.22 20.86
C LYS A 42 -4.22 -13.01 20.51
N PHE A 43 -3.08 -12.33 20.37
CA PHE A 43 -1.80 -13.01 20.13
C PHE A 43 -1.45 -13.97 21.26
N HIS A 44 -1.55 -13.53 22.52
CA HIS A 44 -1.27 -14.38 23.69
C HIS A 44 -2.32 -15.49 23.89
N ILE A 45 -3.59 -15.21 23.62
CA ILE A 45 -4.61 -16.29 23.60
C ILE A 45 -4.22 -17.35 22.55
N GLY A 46 -3.78 -16.93 21.38
CA GLY A 46 -3.29 -17.83 20.33
C GLY A 46 -2.09 -18.65 20.78
N GLN A 47 -1.16 -18.02 21.49
CA GLN A 47 -0.02 -18.66 22.13
C GLN A 47 -0.45 -19.76 23.09
N TYR A 48 -1.32 -19.44 24.04
CA TYR A 48 -1.81 -20.41 25.02
C TYR A 48 -2.53 -21.61 24.36
N ILE A 49 -3.30 -21.35 23.30
CA ILE A 49 -3.97 -22.42 22.55
C ILE A 49 -2.93 -23.36 21.92
N VAL A 50 -1.92 -22.80 21.24
CA VAL A 50 -0.89 -23.59 20.55
C VAL A 50 -0.02 -24.35 21.54
N GLU A 51 0.41 -23.72 22.64
CA GLU A 51 1.18 -24.37 23.70
C GLU A 51 0.41 -25.52 24.37
N TYR A 52 -0.90 -25.32 24.58
CA TYR A 52 -1.76 -26.37 25.13
C TYR A 52 -1.88 -27.56 24.15
N GLU A 53 -2.06 -27.28 22.86
CA GLU A 53 -2.11 -28.32 21.81
C GLU A 53 -0.80 -29.11 21.69
N GLN A 54 0.36 -28.46 21.88
CA GLN A 54 1.67 -29.10 21.83
C GLN A 54 1.96 -30.02 23.03
N LYS A 55 1.35 -29.74 24.19
CA LYS A 55 1.45 -30.60 25.41
C LYS A 55 0.56 -31.84 25.35
N GLY A 56 -0.43 -31.86 24.42
CA GLY A 56 -1.31 -32.99 24.20
C GLY A 56 -0.90 -33.84 23.00
N GLU A 57 -1.45 -35.06 22.89
CA GLU A 57 -1.17 -35.94 21.77
C GLU A 57 -1.57 -35.32 20.42
N THR A 58 -0.70 -35.50 19.40
CA THR A 58 -0.71 -34.90 18.06
C THR A 58 -1.87 -35.34 17.14
N ARG A 59 -3.11 -35.31 17.54
CA ARG A 59 -4.25 -35.59 16.66
C ARG A 59 -5.04 -34.32 16.33
N ALA A 60 -5.20 -34.03 15.04
CA ALA A 60 -5.98 -32.87 14.55
C ALA A 60 -7.43 -32.82 15.09
N GLU A 61 -8.02 -33.98 15.41
CA GLU A 61 -9.33 -34.11 16.05
C GLU A 61 -9.34 -33.60 17.49
N TYR A 62 -8.24 -33.81 18.24
CA TYR A 62 -8.08 -33.30 19.60
C TYR A 62 -8.10 -31.77 19.64
N GLY A 63 -7.28 -31.12 18.79
CA GLY A 63 -7.26 -29.66 18.70
C GLY A 63 -8.62 -29.06 18.32
N LYS A 64 -9.38 -29.73 17.45
CA LYS A 64 -10.74 -29.30 17.09
C LYS A 64 -11.72 -29.41 18.25
N ALA A 65 -11.63 -30.46 19.06
CA ALA A 65 -12.46 -30.66 20.24
C ALA A 65 -12.14 -29.63 21.31
N VAL A 66 -10.84 -29.35 21.56
CA VAL A 66 -10.38 -28.32 22.53
C VAL A 66 -10.90 -26.94 22.16
N LEU A 67 -10.79 -26.50 20.90
CA LEU A 67 -11.29 -25.20 20.46
C LEU A 67 -12.82 -25.09 20.59
N LYS A 68 -13.59 -26.16 20.36
CA LYS A 68 -15.04 -26.15 20.55
C LYS A 68 -15.43 -26.01 22.01
N GLU A 69 -14.79 -26.77 22.89
CA GLU A 69 -15.05 -26.72 24.32
C GLU A 69 -14.63 -25.34 24.89
N LEU A 70 -13.45 -24.84 24.50
CA LEU A 70 -12.98 -23.50 24.90
C LEU A 70 -13.95 -22.41 24.43
N SER A 71 -14.45 -22.49 23.21
CA SER A 71 -15.44 -21.56 22.65
C SER A 71 -16.69 -21.51 23.52
N LYS A 72 -17.24 -22.68 23.88
CA LYS A 72 -18.41 -22.77 24.74
C LYS A 72 -18.19 -22.11 26.10
N ARG A 73 -17.11 -22.49 26.80
CA ARG A 73 -16.80 -21.94 28.14
C ARG A 73 -16.54 -20.45 28.13
N LEU A 74 -15.85 -19.94 27.14
CA LEU A 74 -15.58 -18.50 27.01
C LEU A 74 -16.87 -17.72 26.70
N THR A 75 -17.71 -18.22 25.80
CA THR A 75 -19.01 -17.60 25.51
C THR A 75 -19.91 -17.59 26.73
N ASP A 76 -20.00 -18.70 27.50
CA ASP A 76 -20.80 -18.79 28.71
C ASP A 76 -20.33 -17.80 29.79
N ARG A 77 -19.02 -17.50 29.87
CA ARG A 77 -18.45 -16.66 30.94
C ARG A 77 -18.25 -15.19 30.50
N LEU A 78 -17.88 -14.93 29.26
CA LEU A 78 -17.47 -13.60 28.78
C LEU A 78 -18.46 -13.00 27.76
N GLY A 79 -19.48 -13.76 27.36
CA GLY A 79 -20.44 -13.33 26.33
C GLY A 79 -19.97 -13.61 24.90
N ASP A 80 -20.59 -12.90 23.94
CA ASP A 80 -20.35 -13.09 22.52
C ASP A 80 -18.91 -12.70 22.09
N GLY A 81 -18.50 -13.22 20.94
CA GLY A 81 -17.19 -12.90 20.34
C GLY A 81 -16.17 -14.05 20.38
N TRP A 82 -16.44 -15.13 21.11
CA TRP A 82 -15.54 -16.28 21.30
C TRP A 82 -15.93 -17.52 20.49
N SER A 83 -16.53 -17.32 19.32
CA SER A 83 -16.94 -18.44 18.47
C SER A 83 -15.74 -19.32 18.08
N TYR A 84 -16.01 -20.57 17.72
CA TYR A 84 -15.00 -21.52 17.21
C TYR A 84 -14.19 -20.92 16.05
N SER A 85 -14.83 -20.20 15.14
CA SER A 85 -14.14 -19.53 14.01
C SER A 85 -13.22 -18.40 14.48
N THR A 86 -13.62 -17.66 15.50
CA THR A 86 -12.79 -16.62 16.13
C THR A 86 -11.55 -17.24 16.77
N LEU A 87 -11.69 -18.30 17.57
CA LEU A 87 -10.56 -18.97 18.22
C LEU A 87 -9.62 -19.62 17.19
N LYS A 88 -10.16 -20.17 16.10
CA LYS A 88 -9.36 -20.68 14.99
C LYS A 88 -8.53 -19.57 14.34
N ASN A 89 -9.11 -18.39 14.13
CA ASN A 89 -8.37 -17.24 13.58
C ASN A 89 -7.31 -16.73 14.56
N ILE A 90 -7.62 -16.68 15.86
CA ILE A 90 -6.68 -16.29 16.91
C ILE A 90 -5.49 -17.26 16.98
N ARG A 91 -5.75 -18.56 16.94
CA ARG A 91 -4.71 -19.60 16.85
C ARG A 91 -3.84 -19.43 15.62
N GLN A 92 -4.45 -19.23 14.45
CA GLN A 92 -3.73 -19.02 13.18
C GLN A 92 -2.90 -17.74 13.21
N PHE A 93 -3.41 -16.68 13.83
CA PHE A 93 -2.69 -15.42 13.99
C PHE A 93 -1.36 -15.63 14.72
N TYR A 94 -1.37 -16.32 15.84
CA TYR A 94 -0.13 -16.65 16.55
C TYR A 94 0.83 -17.47 15.68
N ILE A 95 0.36 -18.53 15.02
CA ILE A 95 1.19 -19.39 14.16
C ILE A 95 1.86 -18.58 13.03
N VAL A 96 1.15 -17.62 12.45
CA VAL A 96 1.66 -16.84 11.32
C VAL A 96 2.66 -15.77 11.77
N PHE A 97 2.38 -15.08 12.88
CA PHE A 97 3.17 -13.94 13.30
C PHE A 97 4.26 -14.29 14.32
N SER A 98 4.19 -15.42 15.02
CA SER A 98 5.28 -15.91 15.88
C SER A 98 6.53 -16.33 15.09
N LYS A 99 6.38 -16.86 13.87
CA LYS A 99 7.50 -17.23 13.00
C LYS A 99 8.34 -16.05 12.51
N GLY A 100 7.75 -14.85 12.44
CA GLY A 100 8.45 -13.62 12.06
C GLY A 100 9.29 -13.01 13.18
N LEU A 101 9.05 -13.39 14.43
CA LEU A 101 9.80 -12.87 15.59
C LEU A 101 11.24 -13.39 15.68
N THR A 102 11.54 -14.49 14.99
CA THR A 102 12.90 -15.05 14.89
C THR A 102 13.77 -14.42 13.80
N SER A 103 13.18 -13.58 12.93
CA SER A 103 13.86 -12.95 11.79
C SER A 103 13.61 -11.44 11.80
N GLY A 104 14.33 -10.71 12.68
CA GLY A 104 14.61 -9.28 12.52
C GLY A 104 13.46 -8.34 12.16
N CYS A 105 12.39 -8.28 12.96
CA CYS A 105 11.36 -7.23 12.81
C CYS A 105 11.93 -5.84 13.19
N PRO A 106 11.68 -4.76 12.43
CA PRO A 106 12.21 -3.44 12.75
C PRO A 106 11.67 -2.94 14.08
N LYS A 107 12.57 -2.47 14.93
CA LYS A 107 12.27 -1.82 16.22
C LYS A 107 11.56 -0.49 15.97
N SER A 108 10.24 -0.50 15.81
CA SER A 108 9.47 0.75 15.74
C SER A 108 8.83 1.08 17.08
N SER A 109 9.27 2.23 17.61
CA SER A 109 8.74 3.06 18.71
C SER A 109 8.71 2.46 20.12
N GLN A 110 9.71 2.84 20.91
CA GLN A 110 9.79 2.70 22.37
C GLN A 110 8.64 3.36 23.15
N LYS A 111 7.70 4.04 22.52
CA LYS A 111 6.62 4.78 23.19
C LYS A 111 5.32 3.98 23.41
N ALA A 112 5.15 2.84 22.76
CA ALA A 112 3.94 2.03 22.90
C ALA A 112 3.96 1.11 24.15
N ASN A 113 5.10 0.86 24.74
CA ASN A 113 5.29 -0.20 25.73
C ASN A 113 5.17 0.25 27.20
N GLN A 114 4.98 1.54 27.49
CA GLN A 114 5.02 2.03 28.89
C GLN A 114 3.81 1.61 29.73
N TRP A 115 2.65 1.38 29.11
CA TRP A 115 1.45 0.90 29.79
C TRP A 115 1.29 -0.64 29.78
N LEU A 116 2.11 -1.35 28.99
CA LEU A 116 2.20 -2.82 28.98
C LEU A 116 3.03 -3.37 30.15
N ALA A 117 3.74 -2.52 30.90
CA ALA A 117 4.58 -2.93 32.01
C ALA A 117 3.80 -3.58 33.18
N ASP A 118 2.48 -3.39 33.23
CA ASP A 118 1.59 -3.95 34.27
C ASP A 118 0.96 -5.29 33.88
N TYR A 119 1.24 -5.82 32.68
CA TYR A 119 0.83 -7.17 32.29
C TYR A 119 1.79 -8.22 32.88
N PRO A 120 1.29 -9.37 33.36
CA PRO A 120 2.15 -10.40 33.94
C PRO A 120 3.20 -10.84 32.92
N LYS A 121 4.46 -10.65 33.28
CA LYS A 121 5.63 -11.05 32.49
C LYS A 121 5.60 -12.55 32.29
N ALA A 122 5.35 -13.00 31.06
CA ALA A 122 5.75 -14.34 30.66
C ALA A 122 7.28 -14.39 30.61
N GLU A 123 7.85 -15.35 31.30
CA GLU A 123 9.29 -15.49 31.47
C GLU A 123 10.01 -15.70 30.13
N GLU A 124 11.08 -14.93 29.93
CA GLU A 124 12.27 -15.11 29.09
C GLU A 124 12.20 -14.98 27.55
N HIS A 125 12.82 -13.89 27.05
CA HIS A 125 13.64 -13.78 25.83
C HIS A 125 13.00 -13.96 24.43
N ILE A 126 11.74 -13.60 24.23
CA ILE A 126 11.24 -13.30 22.89
C ILE A 126 10.96 -11.79 22.85
N SER A 127 11.56 -11.06 21.90
CA SER A 127 11.18 -9.66 21.67
C SER A 127 9.68 -9.62 21.41
N GLU A 128 8.92 -8.97 22.30
CA GLU A 128 7.46 -8.89 22.16
C GLU A 128 7.08 -8.30 20.79
N PRO A 129 6.12 -8.89 20.08
CA PRO A 129 5.66 -8.39 18.81
C PRO A 129 5.03 -7.02 18.97
N THR A 130 5.41 -6.06 18.12
CA THR A 130 4.76 -4.75 18.08
C THR A 130 3.67 -4.77 17.02
N PHE A 131 2.42 -4.64 17.45
CA PHE A 131 1.28 -4.56 16.54
C PHE A 131 0.85 -3.10 16.35
N ALA A 132 0.68 -2.66 15.10
CA ALA A 132 0.31 -1.28 14.75
C ALA A 132 -1.09 -1.17 14.14
N LEU A 133 -1.70 -2.27 13.75
CA LEU A 133 -2.96 -2.32 13.01
C LEU A 133 -4.08 -2.93 13.85
N SER A 134 -5.33 -2.73 13.45
CA SER A 134 -6.48 -3.35 14.12
C SER A 134 -6.61 -4.85 13.78
N TRP A 135 -7.33 -5.59 14.60
CA TRP A 135 -7.62 -7.01 14.37
C TRP A 135 -8.17 -7.31 12.98
N SER A 136 -9.03 -6.43 12.47
CA SER A 136 -9.62 -6.60 11.13
C SER A 136 -8.62 -6.52 9.99
N HIS A 137 -7.50 -5.79 10.15
CA HIS A 137 -6.39 -5.77 9.20
C HIS A 137 -5.58 -7.08 9.28
N TYR A 138 -5.29 -7.55 10.49
CA TYR A 138 -4.56 -8.81 10.66
C TYR A 138 -5.33 -10.02 10.12
N LEU A 139 -6.67 -10.01 10.14
CA LEU A 139 -7.49 -11.03 9.47
C LEU A 139 -7.28 -11.08 7.95
N ILE A 140 -6.90 -9.96 7.32
CA ILE A 140 -6.55 -9.93 5.90
C ILE A 140 -5.10 -10.40 5.72
N LEU A 141 -4.17 -9.86 6.51
CA LEU A 141 -2.74 -10.15 6.43
C LEU A 141 -2.43 -11.64 6.64
N MET A 142 -3.13 -12.30 7.56
CA MET A 142 -2.99 -13.75 7.79
C MET A 142 -3.25 -14.62 6.54
N ARG A 143 -4.01 -14.11 5.57
CA ARG A 143 -4.35 -14.81 4.33
C ARG A 143 -3.33 -14.58 3.22
N VAL A 144 -2.36 -13.71 3.45
CA VAL A 144 -1.22 -13.52 2.56
C VAL A 144 -0.18 -14.58 2.90
N GLU A 145 0.00 -15.55 2.01
CA GLU A 145 0.86 -16.71 2.25
C GLU A 145 2.34 -16.35 2.27
N ASN A 146 2.76 -15.54 1.29
CA ASN A 146 4.15 -15.07 1.21
C ASN A 146 4.48 -14.14 2.38
N PRO A 147 5.50 -14.46 3.23
CA PRO A 147 5.89 -13.66 4.38
C PRO A 147 6.35 -12.25 4.00
N ASP A 148 7.09 -12.11 2.90
CA ASP A 148 7.63 -10.83 2.43
C ASP A 148 6.52 -9.91 1.95
N ALA A 149 5.56 -10.45 1.18
CA ALA A 149 4.36 -9.72 0.78
C ALA A 149 3.53 -9.30 2.00
N ARG A 150 3.41 -10.17 3.01
CA ARG A 150 2.70 -9.86 4.25
C ARG A 150 3.36 -8.72 5.00
N SER A 151 4.67 -8.78 5.19
CA SER A 151 5.47 -7.72 5.82
C SER A 151 5.33 -6.40 5.07
N PHE A 152 5.44 -6.43 3.74
CA PHE A 152 5.22 -5.26 2.89
C PHE A 152 3.84 -4.62 3.12
N TYR A 153 2.76 -5.42 3.07
CA TYR A 153 1.40 -4.90 3.27
C TYR A 153 1.18 -4.36 4.69
N GLU A 154 1.79 -4.94 5.71
CA GLU A 154 1.72 -4.45 7.08
C GLU A 154 2.41 -3.09 7.22
N ILE A 155 3.61 -2.93 6.68
CA ILE A 155 4.38 -1.68 6.66
C ILE A 155 3.62 -0.59 5.89
N GLU A 156 3.17 -0.88 4.67
CA GLU A 156 2.43 0.07 3.84
C GLU A 156 1.12 0.50 4.48
N CYS A 157 0.37 -0.46 5.03
CA CYS A 157 -0.88 -0.18 5.72
C CYS A 157 -0.67 0.75 6.93
N THR A 158 0.41 0.54 7.69
CA THR A 158 0.75 1.36 8.85
C THR A 158 1.20 2.76 8.43
N GLN A 159 2.10 2.87 7.46
CA GLN A 159 2.64 4.14 7.00
C GLN A 159 1.60 5.03 6.31
N GLN A 160 0.74 4.43 5.51
CA GLN A 160 -0.28 5.14 4.73
C GLN A 160 -1.65 5.14 5.40
N GLN A 161 -1.77 4.56 6.60
CA GLN A 161 -3.01 4.48 7.37
C GLN A 161 -4.19 3.93 6.56
N TRP A 162 -3.95 2.86 5.82
CA TRP A 162 -4.99 2.24 5.01
C TRP A 162 -6.13 1.71 5.88
N SER A 163 -7.35 2.00 5.46
CA SER A 163 -8.52 1.32 5.99
C SER A 163 -8.52 -0.17 5.60
N LYS A 164 -9.31 -0.98 6.31
CA LYS A 164 -9.52 -2.39 5.96
C LYS A 164 -9.87 -2.61 4.48
N ARG A 165 -10.70 -1.72 3.90
CA ARG A 165 -11.12 -1.82 2.49
C ARG A 165 -9.96 -1.53 1.54
N GLN A 166 -9.14 -0.53 1.86
CA GLN A 166 -7.96 -0.18 1.07
C GLN A 166 -6.92 -1.30 1.12
N LEU A 167 -6.60 -1.84 2.31
CA LEU A 167 -5.72 -2.99 2.45
C LEU A 167 -6.23 -4.20 1.65
N SER A 168 -7.53 -4.53 1.79
CA SER A 168 -8.13 -5.64 1.05
C SER A 168 -8.01 -5.47 -0.47
N ARG A 169 -8.20 -4.24 -0.97
CA ARG A 169 -8.01 -3.93 -2.38
C ARG A 169 -6.54 -4.08 -2.81
N GLN A 170 -5.60 -3.53 -2.05
CA GLN A 170 -4.17 -3.61 -2.41
C GLN A 170 -3.66 -5.06 -2.43
N VAL A 171 -4.09 -5.88 -1.48
CA VAL A 171 -3.81 -7.33 -1.49
C VAL A 171 -4.50 -8.02 -2.68
N GLY A 172 -5.76 -7.66 -2.98
CA GLY A 172 -6.52 -8.22 -4.10
C GLY A 172 -5.96 -7.84 -5.47
N SER A 173 -5.40 -6.62 -5.61
CA SER A 173 -4.74 -6.15 -6.83
C SER A 173 -3.28 -6.60 -6.95
N CYS A 174 -2.79 -7.42 -6.02
CA CYS A 174 -1.42 -7.95 -6.02
C CYS A 174 -0.36 -6.84 -6.12
N LEU A 175 -0.50 -5.79 -5.27
CA LEU A 175 0.40 -4.64 -5.33
C LEU A 175 1.87 -5.06 -5.12
N TYR A 176 2.15 -5.93 -4.14
CA TYR A 176 3.51 -6.41 -3.88
C TYR A 176 4.10 -7.11 -5.10
N GLU A 177 3.37 -8.04 -5.68
CA GLU A 177 3.81 -8.83 -6.82
C GLU A 177 4.04 -7.94 -8.07
N ARG A 178 3.18 -6.96 -8.32
CA ARG A 178 3.36 -5.98 -9.42
C ARG A 178 4.59 -5.10 -9.22
N LEU A 179 4.86 -4.67 -7.99
CA LEU A 179 6.07 -3.91 -7.67
C LEU A 179 7.32 -4.78 -7.75
N ALA A 180 7.26 -6.01 -7.28
CA ALA A 180 8.39 -6.95 -7.32
C ALA A 180 8.85 -7.25 -8.74
N LEU A 181 7.91 -7.52 -9.66
CA LEU A 181 8.22 -7.82 -11.06
C LEU A 181 8.82 -6.64 -11.87
N SER A 182 8.71 -5.42 -11.35
CA SER A 182 9.29 -4.21 -11.98
C SER A 182 10.63 -3.79 -11.39
N ARG A 183 11.24 -4.58 -10.48
CA ARG A 183 12.42 -4.21 -9.69
C ARG A 183 13.46 -5.31 -9.68
N ASN A 184 14.70 -4.96 -9.31
CA ASN A 184 15.74 -5.95 -9.03
C ASN A 184 15.56 -6.59 -7.64
N LYS A 185 16.29 -7.68 -7.35
CA LYS A 185 16.14 -8.46 -6.11
C LYS A 185 16.39 -7.64 -4.83
N ASP A 186 17.40 -6.78 -4.83
CA ASP A 186 17.72 -5.97 -3.65
C ASP A 186 16.58 -4.97 -3.35
N GLU A 187 15.98 -4.38 -4.38
CA GLU A 187 14.82 -3.52 -4.24
C GLU A 187 13.57 -4.31 -3.78
N VAL A 188 13.40 -5.56 -4.21
CA VAL A 188 12.32 -6.44 -3.72
C VAL A 188 12.51 -6.79 -2.25
N MET A 189 13.73 -7.11 -1.82
CA MET A 189 14.04 -7.35 -0.41
C MET A 189 13.82 -6.10 0.45
N ARG A 190 14.11 -4.91 -0.08
CA ARG A 190 13.79 -3.64 0.59
C ARG A 190 12.29 -3.42 0.71
N LEU A 191 11.49 -3.78 -0.29
CA LEU A 191 10.02 -3.71 -0.20
C LEU A 191 9.47 -4.47 1.01
N ALA A 192 9.98 -5.67 1.27
CA ALA A 192 9.54 -6.49 2.41
C ALA A 192 9.95 -5.92 3.78
N LYS A 193 11.06 -5.18 3.85
CA LYS A 193 11.64 -4.67 5.11
C LYS A 193 11.25 -3.22 5.42
N GLU A 194 11.10 -2.39 4.39
CA GLU A 194 10.97 -0.93 4.52
C GLU A 194 9.67 -0.40 3.87
N GLY A 195 8.99 -1.24 3.08
CA GLY A 195 7.90 -0.79 2.23
C GLY A 195 8.40 -0.09 0.96
N GLN A 196 7.51 0.59 0.26
CA GLN A 196 7.86 1.32 -0.95
C GLN A 196 8.55 2.66 -0.60
N SER A 197 9.82 2.82 -1.00
CA SER A 197 10.51 4.11 -1.05
C SER A 197 10.31 4.77 -2.42
N ILE A 198 10.18 6.10 -2.44
CA ILE A 198 10.03 6.89 -3.66
C ILE A 198 11.22 7.86 -3.71
N GLU A 199 12.23 7.52 -4.50
CA GLU A 199 13.48 8.29 -4.63
C GLU A 199 13.72 8.78 -6.06
N LYS A 200 13.24 8.02 -7.06
CA LYS A 200 13.43 8.29 -8.49
C LYS A 200 12.11 8.18 -9.27
N PRO A 201 11.99 8.78 -10.45
CA PRO A 201 10.77 8.75 -11.26
C PRO A 201 10.22 7.34 -11.52
N SER A 202 11.08 6.35 -11.77
CA SER A 202 10.65 4.96 -11.99
C SER A 202 9.94 4.33 -10.79
N ASP A 203 10.13 4.84 -9.58
CA ASP A 203 9.52 4.26 -8.36
C ASP A 203 8.02 4.50 -8.28
N ILE A 204 7.51 5.52 -8.97
CA ILE A 204 6.08 5.81 -9.05
C ILE A 204 5.38 5.12 -10.22
N ILE A 205 6.15 4.50 -11.12
CA ILE A 205 5.60 3.82 -12.29
C ILE A 205 5.14 2.42 -11.91
N LYS A 206 3.91 2.09 -12.27
CA LYS A 206 3.32 0.74 -12.12
C LYS A 206 2.89 0.22 -13.48
N ASN A 207 3.20 -1.02 -13.76
CA ASN A 207 2.82 -1.66 -15.01
C ASN A 207 2.39 -3.12 -14.76
N PRO A 208 1.09 -3.43 -14.95
CA PRO A 208 0.01 -2.52 -15.30
C PRO A 208 -0.52 -1.70 -14.12
N ILE A 209 -1.16 -0.57 -14.40
CA ILE A 209 -2.04 0.13 -13.46
C ILE A 209 -3.40 -0.58 -13.46
N THR A 210 -3.94 -0.87 -12.26
CA THR A 210 -5.17 -1.65 -12.12
C THR A 210 -6.36 -0.73 -11.83
N LEU A 211 -7.30 -0.63 -12.77
CA LEU A 211 -8.44 0.29 -12.76
C LEU A 211 -9.79 -0.43 -12.61
N GLU A 212 -9.83 -1.60 -11.99
CA GLU A 212 -11.03 -2.42 -11.77
C GLU A 212 -12.14 -1.65 -11.05
N PHE A 213 -11.77 -0.73 -10.17
CA PHE A 213 -12.69 0.09 -9.38
C PHE A 213 -13.53 1.06 -10.21
N LEU A 214 -13.15 1.32 -11.48
CA LEU A 214 -13.92 2.15 -12.38
C LEU A 214 -15.25 1.48 -12.80
N GLY A 215 -15.33 0.15 -12.71
CA GLY A 215 -16.51 -0.62 -13.10
C GLY A 215 -16.77 -0.62 -14.62
N LEU A 216 -15.77 -0.27 -15.43
CA LEU A 216 -15.82 -0.36 -16.87
C LEU A 216 -15.63 -1.81 -17.33
N LYS A 217 -16.41 -2.23 -18.32
CA LYS A 217 -16.28 -3.58 -18.89
C LYS A 217 -15.03 -3.64 -19.80
N PRO A 218 -14.15 -4.64 -19.65
CA PRO A 218 -12.92 -4.74 -20.45
C PRO A 218 -13.14 -4.75 -21.97
N ASP A 219 -14.23 -5.40 -22.41
CA ASP A 219 -14.56 -5.58 -23.83
C ASP A 219 -15.47 -4.48 -24.40
N ALA A 220 -15.87 -3.50 -23.58
CA ALA A 220 -16.73 -2.44 -24.06
C ALA A 220 -15.91 -1.35 -24.79
N VAL A 221 -16.46 -0.86 -25.89
CA VAL A 221 -15.92 0.32 -26.55
C VAL A 221 -16.32 1.56 -25.74
N TYR A 222 -15.36 2.36 -25.33
CA TYR A 222 -15.56 3.64 -24.65
C TYR A 222 -14.58 4.69 -25.18
N SER A 223 -14.92 5.97 -25.01
CA SER A 223 -14.05 7.08 -25.38
C SER A 223 -13.05 7.40 -24.26
N GLU A 224 -11.96 8.09 -24.60
CA GLU A 224 -11.01 8.65 -23.62
C GLU A 224 -11.73 9.52 -22.58
N SER A 225 -12.67 10.37 -23.01
CA SER A 225 -13.49 11.19 -22.12
C SER A 225 -14.33 10.35 -21.12
N LYS A 226 -14.80 9.16 -21.51
CA LYS A 226 -15.52 8.27 -20.60
C LYS A 226 -14.59 7.66 -19.56
N LEU A 227 -13.38 7.25 -19.97
CA LEU A 227 -12.35 6.74 -19.06
C LEU A 227 -11.92 7.85 -18.09
N GLU A 228 -11.63 9.03 -18.58
CA GLU A 228 -11.26 10.20 -17.79
C GLU A 228 -12.36 10.56 -16.75
N ASN A 229 -13.62 10.66 -17.17
CA ASN A 229 -14.72 10.91 -16.27
C ASN A 229 -14.86 9.84 -15.18
N ALA A 230 -14.66 8.57 -15.52
CA ALA A 230 -14.69 7.47 -14.56
C ALA A 230 -13.55 7.60 -13.52
N ILE A 231 -12.36 7.99 -13.94
CA ILE A 231 -11.20 8.26 -13.06
C ILE A 231 -11.51 9.43 -12.12
N ILE A 232 -12.02 10.55 -12.65
CA ILE A 232 -12.38 11.73 -11.84
C ILE A 232 -13.42 11.37 -10.79
N ASN A 233 -14.47 10.63 -11.15
CA ASN A 233 -15.51 10.19 -10.22
C ASN A 233 -15.00 9.21 -9.14
N LYS A 234 -13.84 8.62 -9.35
CA LYS A 234 -13.18 7.65 -8.44
C LYS A 234 -11.78 8.09 -8.05
N MET A 235 -11.53 9.40 -7.98
CA MET A 235 -10.21 9.98 -7.75
C MET A 235 -9.52 9.43 -6.50
N GLN A 236 -10.23 9.18 -5.41
CA GLN A 236 -9.63 8.60 -4.21
C GLN A 236 -9.04 7.21 -4.46
N GLN A 237 -9.75 6.36 -5.22
CA GLN A 237 -9.27 5.04 -5.60
C GLN A 237 -8.12 5.12 -6.60
N PHE A 238 -8.17 6.09 -7.51
CA PHE A 238 -7.09 6.32 -8.46
C PHE A 238 -5.82 6.82 -7.76
N LEU A 239 -5.91 7.75 -6.83
CA LEU A 239 -4.77 8.17 -6.00
C LEU A 239 -4.19 7.02 -5.17
N LEU A 240 -5.04 6.15 -4.62
CA LEU A 240 -4.59 4.94 -3.93
C LEU A 240 -3.83 3.99 -4.88
N GLU A 241 -4.30 3.87 -6.12
CA GLU A 241 -3.61 3.07 -7.14
C GLU A 241 -2.31 3.72 -7.59
N LEU A 242 -2.26 5.02 -7.82
CA LEU A 242 -1.02 5.73 -8.15
C LEU A 242 0.03 5.58 -7.05
N GLY A 243 -0.37 5.66 -5.80
CA GLY A 243 0.49 5.40 -4.63
C GLY A 243 0.93 6.66 -3.89
N LYS A 244 2.13 6.60 -3.28
CA LYS A 244 2.62 7.63 -2.35
C LYS A 244 2.91 8.97 -3.03
N GLY A 245 2.54 10.04 -2.35
CA GLY A 245 2.98 11.40 -2.66
C GLY A 245 2.17 12.14 -3.70
N PHE A 246 1.21 11.50 -4.37
CA PHE A 246 0.39 12.15 -5.40
C PHE A 246 -0.65 13.11 -4.83
N LEU A 247 -0.71 14.30 -5.42
CA LEU A 247 -1.73 15.32 -5.20
C LEU A 247 -2.36 15.64 -6.56
N PHE A 248 -3.69 15.61 -6.63
CA PHE A 248 -4.40 15.99 -7.86
C PHE A 248 -4.47 17.52 -7.98
N GLU A 249 -4.01 18.07 -9.11
CA GLU A 249 -4.03 19.50 -9.37
C GLU A 249 -5.16 19.89 -10.31
N ALA A 250 -5.19 19.28 -11.50
CA ALA A 250 -6.12 19.70 -12.53
C ALA A 250 -6.49 18.56 -13.48
N ARG A 251 -7.64 18.76 -14.12
CA ARG A 251 -8.15 17.98 -15.23
C ARG A 251 -8.22 18.88 -16.46
N GLN A 252 -7.93 18.33 -17.65
CA GLN A 252 -8.00 19.04 -18.95
C GLN A 252 -7.32 20.40 -18.88
N LYS A 253 -6.07 20.38 -18.32
CA LYS A 253 -5.31 21.62 -18.12
C LYS A 253 -4.89 22.19 -19.45
N ARG A 254 -5.54 23.30 -19.83
CA ARG A 254 -5.22 24.03 -21.06
C ARG A 254 -3.94 24.82 -20.90
N PHE A 255 -3.09 24.77 -21.91
CA PHE A 255 -2.04 25.75 -22.15
C PHE A 255 -2.05 26.16 -23.63
N THR A 256 -1.48 27.32 -23.91
CA THR A 256 -1.42 27.88 -25.26
C THR A 256 0.05 28.12 -25.62
N PHE A 257 0.44 27.59 -26.75
CA PHE A 257 1.76 27.81 -27.31
C PHE A 257 1.63 28.00 -28.83
N ASP A 258 2.26 29.03 -29.38
CA ASP A 258 2.20 29.39 -30.78
C ASP A 258 0.75 29.45 -31.36
N GLU A 259 -0.12 30.18 -30.65
CA GLU A 259 -1.56 30.34 -30.94
C GLU A 259 -2.41 29.03 -30.92
N GLN A 260 -1.78 27.89 -30.66
CA GLN A 260 -2.44 26.59 -30.56
C GLN A 260 -2.77 26.26 -29.10
N HIS A 261 -3.90 25.57 -28.91
CA HIS A 261 -4.37 25.17 -27.59
C HIS A 261 -4.17 23.67 -27.41
N PHE A 262 -3.53 23.32 -26.30
CA PHE A 262 -3.24 21.96 -25.88
C PHE A 262 -3.91 21.68 -24.54
N PHE A 263 -4.22 20.42 -24.29
CA PHE A 263 -4.88 20.00 -23.06
C PHE A 263 -4.17 18.76 -22.52
N VAL A 264 -3.78 18.83 -21.24
CA VAL A 264 -3.26 17.66 -20.52
C VAL A 264 -4.45 17.04 -19.77
N ASP A 265 -4.70 15.75 -19.95
CA ASP A 265 -5.88 15.09 -19.39
C ASP A 265 -5.91 15.19 -17.86
N LEU A 266 -4.84 14.78 -17.18
CA LEU A 266 -4.74 14.83 -15.73
C LEU A 266 -3.37 15.37 -15.31
N VAL A 267 -3.38 16.35 -14.43
CA VAL A 267 -2.19 16.93 -13.83
C VAL A 267 -2.14 16.61 -12.36
N PHE A 268 -1.03 16.04 -11.93
CA PHE A 268 -0.72 15.76 -10.54
C PHE A 268 0.59 16.43 -10.15
N TYR A 269 0.78 16.58 -8.84
CA TYR A 269 2.06 16.91 -8.24
C TYR A 269 2.48 15.78 -7.31
N ASN A 270 3.72 15.30 -7.42
CA ASN A 270 4.25 14.32 -6.47
C ASN A 270 5.14 15.02 -5.46
N ARG A 271 4.67 15.10 -4.20
CA ARG A 271 5.37 15.83 -3.13
C ARG A 271 6.67 15.15 -2.68
N LEU A 272 6.84 13.85 -2.90
CA LEU A 272 8.05 13.12 -2.51
C LEU A 272 9.17 13.35 -3.52
N LEU A 273 8.82 13.36 -4.80
CA LEU A 273 9.73 13.69 -5.90
C LEU A 273 9.85 15.19 -6.15
N GLN A 274 8.95 16.01 -5.60
CA GLN A 274 8.88 17.46 -5.80
C GLN A 274 8.80 17.83 -7.29
N CYS A 275 7.90 17.20 -8.03
CA CYS A 275 7.73 17.43 -9.46
C CYS A 275 6.28 17.29 -9.91
N TYR A 276 5.96 17.90 -11.05
CA TYR A 276 4.71 17.65 -11.76
C TYR A 276 4.71 16.25 -12.37
N VAL A 277 3.54 15.64 -12.40
CA VAL A 277 3.28 14.37 -13.08
C VAL A 277 2.10 14.56 -14.01
N LEU A 278 2.33 14.50 -15.30
CA LEU A 278 1.34 14.65 -16.35
C LEU A 278 0.89 13.27 -16.80
N ILE A 279 -0.41 13.01 -16.79
CA ILE A 279 -0.98 11.74 -17.27
C ILE A 279 -1.88 12.02 -18.47
N ASP A 280 -1.60 11.35 -19.56
CA ASP A 280 -2.41 11.37 -20.78
C ASP A 280 -3.01 9.97 -21.01
N LEU A 281 -4.30 9.91 -21.30
CA LEU A 281 -5.09 8.68 -21.34
C LEU A 281 -5.29 8.23 -22.79
N LYS A 282 -4.96 6.98 -23.08
CA LYS A 282 -5.16 6.37 -24.39
C LYS A 282 -5.99 5.09 -24.26
N ILE A 283 -7.06 5.01 -25.01
CA ILE A 283 -7.95 3.82 -25.00
C ILE A 283 -7.44 2.72 -25.93
N ASP A 284 -6.52 3.04 -26.81
CA ASP A 284 -5.97 2.16 -27.81
C ASP A 284 -4.48 1.86 -27.56
N LYS A 285 -3.84 1.32 -28.59
CA LYS A 285 -2.41 1.06 -28.63
C LYS A 285 -1.62 2.37 -28.72
N LEU A 286 -0.55 2.46 -27.97
CA LEU A 286 0.37 3.58 -27.98
C LEU A 286 0.99 3.83 -29.36
N THR A 287 1.03 5.10 -29.79
CA THR A 287 1.63 5.56 -31.05
C THR A 287 2.83 6.49 -30.80
N HIS A 288 3.66 6.69 -31.83
CA HIS A 288 4.77 7.66 -31.78
C HIS A 288 4.28 9.12 -31.65
N GLN A 289 3.08 9.42 -32.13
CA GLN A 289 2.46 10.75 -31.98
C GLN A 289 2.12 11.05 -30.51
N ASP A 290 1.62 10.06 -29.78
CA ASP A 290 1.32 10.19 -28.34
C ASP A 290 2.58 10.50 -27.54
N LEU A 291 3.69 9.82 -27.87
CA LEU A 291 5.00 10.07 -27.26
C LEU A 291 5.51 11.48 -27.54
N GLY A 292 5.39 11.94 -28.78
CA GLY A 292 5.76 13.32 -29.18
C GLY A 292 4.90 14.38 -28.50
N GLN A 293 3.61 14.13 -28.35
CA GLN A 293 2.67 15.00 -27.63
C GLN A 293 3.05 15.11 -26.16
N MET A 294 3.30 13.99 -25.49
CA MET A 294 3.73 13.98 -24.09
C MET A 294 5.08 14.69 -23.91
N GLN A 295 6.03 14.49 -24.83
CA GLN A 295 7.32 15.21 -24.79
C GLN A 295 7.13 16.72 -24.85
N MET A 296 6.22 17.20 -25.69
CA MET A 296 5.86 18.62 -25.77
C MET A 296 5.26 19.11 -24.44
N TYR A 297 4.36 18.33 -23.82
CA TYR A 297 3.75 18.69 -22.55
C TYR A 297 4.79 18.79 -21.43
N VAL A 298 5.67 17.80 -21.29
CA VAL A 298 6.76 17.79 -20.30
C VAL A 298 7.68 18.98 -20.51
N ASN A 299 8.10 19.25 -21.78
CA ASN A 299 8.95 20.37 -22.11
C ASN A 299 8.29 21.73 -21.79
N TYR A 300 6.98 21.87 -22.02
CA TYR A 300 6.25 23.08 -21.66
C TYR A 300 6.24 23.31 -20.16
N TYR A 301 5.94 22.27 -19.38
CA TYR A 301 5.93 22.36 -17.92
C TYR A 301 7.32 22.69 -17.36
N ASP A 302 8.37 22.05 -17.87
CA ASP A 302 9.74 22.29 -17.43
C ASP A 302 10.25 23.70 -17.75
N ARG A 303 9.77 24.32 -18.84
CA ARG A 303 10.22 25.65 -19.25
C ARG A 303 9.38 26.78 -18.70
N TYR A 304 8.09 26.57 -18.49
CA TYR A 304 7.15 27.68 -18.26
C TYR A 304 6.29 27.53 -17.00
N VAL A 305 6.24 26.34 -16.39
CA VAL A 305 5.32 26.09 -15.26
C VAL A 305 6.06 25.79 -13.95
N LYS A 306 7.01 24.84 -13.97
CA LYS A 306 7.72 24.45 -12.77
C LYS A 306 8.61 25.57 -12.23
N GLN A 307 8.81 25.57 -10.91
CA GLN A 307 9.73 26.49 -10.24
C GLN A 307 11.17 25.92 -10.27
N ASP A 308 12.16 26.80 -10.00
CA ASP A 308 13.58 26.43 -10.07
C ASP A 308 13.98 25.32 -9.08
N PHE A 309 13.29 25.24 -7.92
CA PHE A 309 13.55 24.22 -6.91
C PHE A 309 12.91 22.86 -7.24
N GLU A 310 11.99 22.81 -8.19
CA GLU A 310 11.28 21.59 -8.56
C GLU A 310 12.10 20.74 -9.51
N LYS A 311 11.95 19.43 -9.36
CA LYS A 311 12.58 18.43 -10.25
C LYS A 311 11.91 18.43 -11.61
N PRO A 312 12.56 17.85 -12.62
CA PRO A 312 11.97 17.71 -13.95
C PRO A 312 10.62 17.00 -13.92
N THR A 313 9.71 17.51 -14.74
CA THR A 313 8.35 16.97 -14.89
C THR A 313 8.38 15.55 -15.41
N ILE A 314 7.45 14.71 -14.92
CA ILE A 314 7.27 13.33 -15.34
C ILE A 314 6.03 13.23 -16.22
N GLY A 315 6.15 12.61 -17.39
CA GLY A 315 5.05 12.25 -18.27
C GLY A 315 4.70 10.77 -18.16
N ILE A 316 3.42 10.45 -18.04
CA ILE A 316 2.91 9.07 -18.03
C ILE A 316 1.84 8.92 -19.09
N LEU A 317 2.10 8.08 -20.08
CA LEU A 317 1.10 7.65 -21.06
C LEU A 317 0.42 6.38 -20.55
N LEU A 318 -0.84 6.52 -20.20
CA LEU A 318 -1.65 5.42 -19.67
C LEU A 318 -2.48 4.82 -20.82
N CYS A 319 -2.07 3.68 -21.34
CA CYS A 319 -2.62 3.08 -22.55
C CYS A 319 -3.16 1.65 -22.31
N LYS A 320 -4.07 1.20 -23.18
CA LYS A 320 -4.60 -0.16 -23.12
C LYS A 320 -3.52 -1.18 -23.50
N GLU A 321 -2.73 -0.89 -24.52
CA GLU A 321 -1.63 -1.72 -24.98
C GLU A 321 -0.33 -0.92 -25.06
N LYS A 322 0.68 -1.36 -24.31
CA LYS A 322 2.02 -0.78 -24.29
C LYS A 322 2.89 -1.41 -25.37
N ASN A 323 3.79 -0.60 -25.96
CA ASN A 323 4.82 -1.06 -26.86
C ASN A 323 6.18 -0.53 -26.40
N ASP A 324 6.93 -1.34 -25.67
CA ASP A 324 8.22 -0.96 -25.09
C ASP A 324 9.26 -0.62 -26.17
N ALA A 325 9.33 -1.37 -27.26
CA ALA A 325 10.26 -1.11 -28.35
C ALA A 325 9.99 0.25 -29.02
N LEU A 326 8.70 0.63 -29.15
CA LEU A 326 8.34 1.95 -29.69
C LEU A 326 8.78 3.07 -28.73
N VAL A 327 8.61 2.88 -27.42
CA VAL A 327 9.02 3.86 -26.40
C VAL A 327 10.53 4.07 -26.45
N GLU A 328 11.31 2.98 -26.42
CA GLU A 328 12.78 3.02 -26.46
C GLU A 328 13.34 3.64 -27.73
N LEU A 329 12.70 3.38 -28.89
CA LEU A 329 13.14 3.92 -30.16
C LEU A 329 12.79 5.41 -30.33
N THR A 330 11.69 5.86 -29.73
CA THR A 330 11.14 7.20 -29.95
C THR A 330 11.67 8.23 -28.96
N LEU A 331 11.86 7.84 -27.69
CA LEU A 331 12.25 8.77 -26.64
C LEU A 331 13.77 8.76 -26.40
N PRO A 332 14.38 9.91 -26.05
CA PRO A 332 15.73 9.96 -25.52
C PRO A 332 15.87 9.11 -24.26
N LYS A 333 17.06 8.55 -24.01
CA LYS A 333 17.33 7.68 -22.84
C LYS A 333 17.13 8.37 -21.48
N ASP A 334 17.24 9.68 -21.45
CA ASP A 334 17.08 10.55 -20.28
C ASP A 334 15.70 11.21 -20.20
N ALA A 335 14.78 10.84 -21.08
CA ALA A 335 13.41 11.37 -21.04
C ALA A 335 12.66 10.88 -19.79
N ASN A 336 12.08 11.80 -19.03
CA ASN A 336 11.18 11.50 -17.91
C ASN A 336 9.76 11.17 -18.39
N ILE A 337 9.65 10.32 -19.42
CA ILE A 337 8.38 9.91 -19.99
C ILE A 337 8.28 8.39 -19.96
N TYR A 338 7.17 7.93 -19.42
CA TYR A 338 6.90 6.52 -19.18
C TYR A 338 5.58 6.13 -19.84
N ALA A 339 5.52 4.91 -20.35
CA ALA A 339 4.28 4.30 -20.78
C ALA A 339 3.89 3.20 -19.79
N SER A 340 2.65 3.21 -19.34
CA SER A 340 2.08 2.17 -18.48
C SER A 340 0.82 1.60 -19.11
N ALA A 341 0.75 0.27 -19.21
CA ALA A 341 -0.51 -0.36 -19.53
C ALA A 341 -1.49 -0.24 -18.37
N TYR A 342 -2.79 -0.14 -18.67
CA TYR A 342 -3.82 -0.30 -17.65
C TYR A 342 -4.69 -1.53 -17.91
N GLN A 343 -5.27 -2.05 -16.84
CA GLN A 343 -6.25 -3.14 -16.92
C GLN A 343 -7.49 -2.82 -16.07
N LEU A 344 -8.66 -3.21 -16.59
CA LEU A 344 -9.97 -2.93 -15.97
C LEU A 344 -10.48 -4.08 -15.10
N TYR A 345 -9.61 -5.02 -14.75
CA TYR A 345 -9.91 -6.19 -13.94
C TYR A 345 -8.77 -6.46 -12.96
N LEU A 346 -9.06 -7.20 -11.90
CA LEU A 346 -8.02 -7.62 -10.97
C LEU A 346 -7.09 -8.66 -11.62
N PRO A 347 -5.79 -8.57 -11.39
CA PRO A 347 -4.84 -9.53 -11.94
C PRO A 347 -5.09 -10.94 -11.39
N ASN A 348 -4.67 -11.95 -12.16
CA ASN A 348 -4.68 -13.32 -11.67
C ASN A 348 -3.57 -13.50 -10.62
N LYS A 349 -3.98 -13.57 -9.36
CA LYS A 349 -3.08 -13.66 -8.21
C LYS A 349 -2.14 -14.85 -8.30
N ALA A 350 -2.66 -16.04 -8.63
CA ALA A 350 -1.85 -17.26 -8.71
C ALA A 350 -0.77 -17.15 -9.79
N LEU A 351 -1.12 -16.56 -10.94
CA LEU A 351 -0.16 -16.36 -12.03
C LEU A 351 0.94 -15.37 -11.65
N LEU A 352 0.59 -14.24 -11.01
CA LEU A 352 1.59 -13.25 -10.57
C LEU A 352 2.50 -13.82 -9.48
N GLN A 353 1.95 -14.54 -8.52
CA GLN A 353 2.73 -15.17 -7.46
C GLN A 353 3.69 -16.22 -8.02
N ALA A 354 3.24 -17.03 -8.99
CA ALA A 354 4.11 -17.99 -9.66
C ALA A 354 5.26 -17.30 -10.41
N LYS A 355 4.99 -16.21 -11.14
CA LYS A 355 6.03 -15.44 -11.84
C LYS A 355 7.04 -14.80 -10.89
N VAL A 356 6.61 -14.24 -9.76
CA VAL A 356 7.53 -13.68 -8.77
C VAL A 356 8.42 -14.78 -8.18
N LYS A 357 7.85 -15.96 -7.90
CA LYS A 357 8.59 -17.09 -7.36
C LYS A 357 9.64 -17.59 -8.36
N GLU A 358 9.23 -17.85 -9.62
CA GLU A 358 10.12 -18.24 -10.70
C GLU A 358 11.27 -17.25 -10.89
N TRP A 359 10.96 -15.96 -10.90
CA TRP A 359 11.95 -14.89 -11.04
C TRP A 359 12.95 -14.85 -9.87
N ILE A 360 12.51 -15.10 -8.63
CA ILE A 360 13.40 -15.16 -7.45
C ILE A 360 14.30 -16.40 -7.54
N GLU A 361 13.75 -17.56 -7.92
CA GLU A 361 14.49 -18.82 -8.07
C GLU A 361 15.58 -18.70 -9.16
N GLU A 362 15.24 -18.18 -10.34
CA GLU A 362 16.22 -17.91 -11.41
C GLU A 362 17.34 -16.96 -10.97
N PHE A 363 17.00 -15.94 -10.17
CA PHE A 363 18.02 -15.01 -9.66
C PHE A 363 18.95 -15.69 -8.66
N GLU A 364 18.43 -16.52 -7.76
CA GLU A 364 19.22 -17.26 -6.77
C GLU A 364 20.19 -18.24 -7.44
N GLU A 365 19.74 -18.97 -8.44
CA GLU A 365 20.58 -19.84 -9.25
C GLU A 365 21.70 -19.09 -9.96
N ASN A 366 21.41 -17.94 -10.57
CA ASN A 366 22.41 -17.11 -11.25
C ASN A 366 23.45 -16.50 -10.28
N GLU A 367 23.05 -16.14 -9.07
CA GLU A 367 23.96 -15.64 -8.03
C GLU A 367 24.89 -16.76 -7.49
N GLU A 368 24.37 -17.97 -7.36
CA GLU A 368 25.14 -19.13 -6.93
C GLU A 368 26.19 -19.52 -7.99
N LEU A 369 25.80 -19.50 -9.27
CA LEU A 369 26.71 -19.73 -10.40
C LEU A 369 27.86 -18.68 -10.43
N LYS A 370 27.55 -17.40 -10.27
CA LYS A 370 28.57 -16.34 -10.23
C LYS A 370 29.55 -16.51 -9.07
N ARG A 371 29.06 -16.91 -7.88
CA ARG A 371 29.92 -17.16 -6.73
C ARG A 371 30.86 -18.36 -6.95
N LEU A 372 30.41 -19.38 -7.69
CA LEU A 372 31.23 -20.52 -8.06
C LEU A 372 32.32 -20.12 -9.07
N GLU A 373 31.99 -19.26 -10.03
CA GLU A 373 32.95 -18.74 -11.04
C GLU A 373 33.98 -17.76 -10.42
N GLU A 374 33.67 -17.03 -9.35
CA GLU A 374 34.60 -16.13 -8.65
C GLU A 374 35.57 -16.88 -7.72
N HIS A 375 35.34 -18.17 -7.46
CA HIS A 375 36.17 -19.03 -6.61
C HIS A 375 37.01 -20.04 -7.39
N GLU A 376 36.91 -20.07 -8.74
CA GLU A 376 37.84 -20.76 -9.64
C GLU A 376 38.94 -19.80 -10.18
#